data_e19260cdcc56d9021adf9d47a070285a
#
_entry.id   e19260cdcc56d9021adf9d47a070285a
#
_cell.length_a   1.000
_cell.length_b   1.000
_cell.length_c   1.000
_cell.angle_alpha   90.00
_cell.angle_beta   90.00
_cell.angle_gamma   90.00
#
_symmetry.space_group_name_H-M   'P 1'
#
loop_
_entity.id
_entity.type
_entity.pdbx_description
1 polymer ?
#
loop_
_entity_poly.entity_id
_entity_poly.type
_entity_poly.pdbx_seq_one_letter_code
_entity_poly.pdbx_strand_id
1 'polypeptide(L)'
;YKRTRIRNLLYSLEKEGLDLKKLELTINNLKDSDKSIKFYVDRNLKKNVVFLRRKNIYILSYNFFDQSHEIIFRSLTSLIQKLGKKYYPVRGKSINELMKKINKKSFTKVTLGNCYVERVNETILISQENSHKV
;
A
#
# COMPACT_ATOMS: atom_id res chain seq x y z
N TYR A 1 8.73 16.61 -27.63
CA TYR A 1 7.72 15.83 -26.99
C TYR A 1 8.31 14.65 -26.23
N LYS A 2 7.49 13.98 -25.41
CA LYS A 2 7.96 12.93 -24.49
C LYS A 2 8.73 11.80 -25.18
N ARG A 3 8.23 11.32 -26.32
CA ARG A 3 8.91 10.23 -27.06
C ARG A 3 10.30 10.62 -27.54
N THR A 4 10.43 11.84 -28.07
CA THR A 4 11.71 12.36 -28.55
C THR A 4 12.68 12.57 -27.39
N ARG A 5 12.20 13.10 -26.26
CA ARG A 5 13.02 13.31 -25.06
C ARG A 5 13.55 11.98 -24.51
N ILE A 6 12.69 10.97 -24.41
CA ILE A 6 13.08 9.64 -23.91
C ILE A 6 14.09 9.02 -24.87
N ARG A 7 13.86 9.11 -26.17
CA ARG A 7 14.78 8.56 -27.19
C ARG A 7 16.15 9.23 -27.11
N ASN A 8 16.18 10.55 -26.98
CA ASN A 8 17.44 11.30 -26.87
C ASN A 8 18.17 10.97 -25.56
N LEU A 9 17.43 10.81 -24.46
CA LEU A 9 17.99 10.43 -23.18
C LEU A 9 18.61 9.04 -23.25
N LEU A 10 17.90 8.06 -23.83
CA LEU A 10 18.42 6.71 -24.02
C LEU A 10 19.67 6.69 -24.89
N TYR A 11 19.68 7.47 -25.95
CA TYR A 11 20.85 7.57 -26.83
C TYR A 11 22.08 8.13 -26.09
N SER A 12 21.86 9.16 -25.28
CA SER A 12 22.92 9.74 -24.45
C SER A 12 23.46 8.73 -23.43
N LEU A 13 22.56 7.97 -22.80
CA LEU A 13 22.93 6.95 -21.83
C LEU A 13 23.68 5.80 -22.47
N GLU A 14 23.29 5.40 -23.70
CA GLU A 14 24.03 4.38 -24.45
C GLU A 14 25.47 4.80 -24.74
N LYS A 15 25.67 6.06 -25.13
CA LYS A 15 27.02 6.61 -25.35
C LYS A 15 27.88 6.56 -24.08
N GLU A 16 27.26 6.69 -22.92
CA GLU A 16 27.96 6.63 -21.63
C GLU A 16 28.09 5.21 -21.08
N GLY A 17 27.73 4.20 -21.88
CA GLY A 17 27.93 2.81 -21.53
C GLY A 17 26.70 2.04 -21.05
N LEU A 18 25.51 2.62 -21.16
CA LEU A 18 24.29 1.90 -20.84
C LEU A 18 24.03 0.82 -21.90
N ASP A 19 23.91 -0.42 -21.44
CA ASP A 19 23.56 -1.55 -22.29
C ASP A 19 22.04 -1.74 -22.24
N LEU A 20 21.38 -1.64 -23.41
CA LEU A 20 19.93 -1.82 -23.53
C LEU A 20 19.46 -3.19 -23.07
N LYS A 21 20.26 -4.23 -23.30
CA LYS A 21 19.93 -5.59 -22.85
C LYS A 21 19.92 -5.66 -21.32
N LYS A 22 20.87 -5.01 -20.67
CA LYS A 22 20.93 -4.96 -19.19
C LYS A 22 19.76 -4.16 -18.64
N LEU A 23 19.39 -3.06 -19.29
CA LEU A 23 18.22 -2.27 -18.89
C LEU A 23 16.93 -3.10 -19.01
N GLU A 24 16.75 -3.81 -20.12
CA GLU A 24 15.61 -4.69 -20.33
C GLU A 24 15.53 -5.77 -19.27
N LEU A 25 16.67 -6.40 -18.97
CA LEU A 25 16.75 -7.42 -17.91
C LEU A 25 16.36 -6.82 -16.55
N THR A 26 16.85 -5.63 -16.24
CA THR A 26 16.50 -4.94 -14.99
C THR A 26 15.00 -4.66 -14.91
N ILE A 27 14.40 -4.18 -15.99
CA ILE A 27 12.95 -3.92 -16.04
C ILE A 27 12.17 -5.22 -15.83
N ASN A 28 12.58 -6.31 -16.47
CA ASN A 28 11.93 -7.61 -16.30
C ASN A 28 12.05 -8.13 -14.87
N ASN A 29 13.21 -7.96 -14.24
CA ASN A 29 13.42 -8.34 -12.84
C ASN A 29 12.55 -7.53 -11.90
N LEU A 30 12.38 -6.23 -12.17
CA LEU A 30 11.49 -5.37 -11.37
C LEU A 30 10.03 -5.80 -11.51
N LYS A 31 9.60 -6.18 -12.72
CA LYS A 31 8.24 -6.71 -12.95
C LYS A 31 8.00 -8.00 -12.19
N ASP A 32 8.98 -8.90 -12.20
CA ASP A 32 8.87 -10.17 -11.46
C ASP A 32 8.82 -9.92 -9.96
N SER A 33 9.62 -9.00 -9.44
CA SER A 33 9.58 -8.60 -8.04
C SER A 33 8.23 -8.01 -7.66
N ASP A 34 7.66 -7.18 -8.53
CA ASP A 34 6.34 -6.58 -8.30
C ASP A 34 5.24 -7.66 -8.23
N LYS A 35 5.29 -8.66 -9.10
CA LYS A 35 4.35 -9.79 -9.06
C LYS A 35 4.46 -10.55 -7.74
N SER A 36 5.67 -10.78 -7.26
CA SER A 36 5.91 -11.45 -5.97
C SER A 36 5.31 -10.66 -4.82
N ILE A 37 5.52 -9.34 -4.81
CA ILE A 37 4.97 -8.47 -3.77
C ILE A 37 3.45 -8.50 -3.82
N LYS A 38 2.84 -8.40 -5.00
CA LYS A 38 1.39 -8.47 -5.15
C LYS A 38 0.81 -9.79 -4.64
N PHE A 39 1.50 -10.89 -4.89
CA PHE A 39 1.10 -12.20 -4.38
C PHE A 39 1.02 -12.19 -2.84
N TYR A 40 2.04 -11.67 -2.17
CA TYR A 40 2.06 -11.63 -0.71
C TYR A 40 1.07 -10.61 -0.13
N VAL A 41 0.83 -9.51 -0.83
CA VAL A 41 -0.21 -8.54 -0.44
C VAL A 41 -1.58 -9.23 -0.48
N ASP A 42 -1.91 -9.90 -1.59
CA ASP A 42 -3.18 -10.61 -1.72
C ASP A 42 -3.34 -11.68 -0.63
N ARG A 43 -2.27 -12.41 -0.35
CA ARG A 43 -2.26 -13.42 0.71
C ARG A 43 -2.52 -12.79 2.08
N ASN A 44 -1.87 -11.67 2.39
CA ASN A 44 -2.07 -10.95 3.64
C ASN A 44 -3.52 -10.49 3.79
N LEU A 45 -4.09 -9.92 2.72
CA LEU A 45 -5.48 -9.45 2.73
C LEU A 45 -6.48 -10.60 2.90
N LYS A 46 -6.22 -11.74 2.28
CA LYS A 46 -7.12 -12.90 2.40
C LYS A 46 -7.06 -13.58 3.75
N LYS A 47 -5.86 -13.71 4.32
CA LYS A 47 -5.66 -14.46 5.57
C LYS A 47 -5.87 -13.63 6.82
N ASN A 48 -5.51 -12.36 6.79
CA ASN A 48 -5.36 -11.57 8.01
C ASN A 48 -6.34 -10.41 8.11
N VAL A 49 -7.27 -10.29 7.17
CA VAL A 49 -8.29 -9.24 7.16
C VAL A 49 -9.66 -9.88 7.04
N VAL A 50 -10.55 -9.47 7.93
CA VAL A 50 -11.96 -9.86 7.90
C VAL A 50 -12.79 -8.61 7.57
N PHE A 51 -13.67 -8.72 6.59
CA PHE A 51 -14.57 -7.64 6.23
C PHE A 51 -15.97 -7.90 6.79
N LEU A 52 -16.44 -7.02 7.65
CA LEU A 52 -17.81 -7.06 8.18
C LEU A 52 -18.71 -6.19 7.31
N ARG A 53 -19.44 -6.82 6.40
CA ARG A 53 -20.29 -6.11 5.42
C ARG A 53 -21.34 -5.23 6.08
N ARG A 54 -21.99 -5.70 7.13
CA ARG A 54 -23.06 -4.96 7.82
C ARG A 54 -22.59 -3.62 8.37
N LYS A 55 -21.37 -3.61 8.90
CA LYS A 55 -20.80 -2.41 9.52
C LYS A 55 -19.83 -1.67 8.63
N ASN A 56 -19.49 -2.26 7.47
CA ASN A 56 -18.53 -1.70 6.53
C ASN A 56 -17.18 -1.43 7.22
N ILE A 57 -16.66 -2.45 7.90
CA ILE A 57 -15.43 -2.37 8.70
C ILE A 57 -14.49 -3.49 8.30
N TYR A 58 -13.18 -3.18 8.17
CA TYR A 58 -12.11 -4.17 8.08
C TYR A 58 -11.53 -4.41 9.47
N ILE A 59 -11.34 -5.66 9.81
CA ILE A 59 -10.66 -6.07 11.03
C ILE A 59 -9.33 -6.72 10.63
N LEU A 60 -8.22 -6.13 11.09
CA LEU A 60 -6.87 -6.60 10.80
C LEU A 60 -6.33 -7.35 12.02
N SER A 61 -6.00 -8.63 11.84
CA SER A 61 -5.42 -9.42 12.90
C SER A 61 -3.97 -9.03 13.17
N TYR A 62 -3.41 -9.50 14.26
CA TYR A 62 -2.02 -9.31 14.62
C TYR A 62 -1.07 -9.75 13.48
N ASN A 63 -1.38 -10.88 12.87
CA ASN A 63 -0.55 -11.44 11.78
C ASN A 63 -0.48 -10.55 10.54
N PHE A 64 -1.44 -9.63 10.36
CA PHE A 64 -1.39 -8.66 9.27
C PHE A 64 -0.12 -7.81 9.35
N PHE A 65 0.32 -7.49 10.56
CA PHE A 65 1.51 -6.66 10.79
C PHE A 65 2.79 -7.47 10.95
N ASP A 66 2.71 -8.80 10.89
CA ASP A 66 3.87 -9.69 10.93
C ASP A 66 4.32 -10.01 9.51
N GLN A 67 4.53 -8.96 8.73
CA GLN A 67 4.93 -9.02 7.31
C GLN A 67 6.06 -8.02 7.09
N SER A 68 6.69 -8.08 5.91
CA SER A 68 7.67 -7.05 5.55
C SER A 68 7.00 -5.69 5.43
N HIS A 69 7.78 -4.64 5.59
CA HIS A 69 7.29 -3.25 5.51
C HIS A 69 6.49 -3.00 4.22
N GLU A 70 7.01 -3.43 3.07
CA GLU A 70 6.37 -3.20 1.78
C GLU A 70 5.01 -3.90 1.68
N ILE A 71 4.89 -5.12 2.22
CA ILE A 71 3.64 -5.86 2.21
C ILE A 71 2.59 -5.14 3.07
N ILE A 72 2.96 -4.71 4.26
CA ILE A 72 2.06 -3.96 5.16
C ILE A 72 1.66 -2.64 4.50
N PHE A 73 2.62 -1.92 3.93
CA PHE A 73 2.42 -0.63 3.27
C PHE A 73 1.38 -0.75 2.15
N ARG A 74 1.56 -1.69 1.24
CA ARG A 74 0.64 -1.88 0.10
C ARG A 74 -0.72 -2.40 0.55
N SER A 75 -0.75 -3.26 1.56
CA SER A 75 -1.99 -3.79 2.11
C SER A 75 -2.84 -2.69 2.73
N LEU A 76 -2.24 -1.85 3.58
CA LEU A 76 -2.93 -0.71 4.20
C LEU A 76 -3.41 0.29 3.16
N THR A 77 -2.56 0.63 2.20
CA THR A 77 -2.92 1.54 1.12
C THR A 77 -4.16 1.06 0.37
N SER A 78 -4.19 -0.22 0.03
CA SER A 78 -5.31 -0.83 -0.68
C SER A 78 -6.61 -0.80 0.14
N LEU A 79 -6.55 -1.17 1.42
CA LEU A 79 -7.73 -1.20 2.28
C LEU A 79 -8.31 0.19 2.50
N ILE A 80 -7.45 1.18 2.76
CA ILE A 80 -7.89 2.55 3.01
C ILE A 80 -8.49 3.16 1.74
N GLN A 81 -7.88 2.91 0.59
CA GLN A 81 -8.40 3.39 -0.69
C GLN A 81 -9.80 2.84 -0.98
N LYS A 82 -9.98 1.54 -0.79
CA LYS A 82 -11.26 0.87 -1.05
C LYS A 82 -12.36 1.36 -0.10
N LEU A 83 -12.06 1.39 1.18
CA LEU A 83 -13.06 1.76 2.18
C LEU A 83 -13.38 3.25 2.15
N GLY A 84 -12.37 4.09 1.93
CA GLY A 84 -12.54 5.53 1.81
C GLY A 84 -13.14 5.97 0.49
N LYS A 85 -13.31 5.05 -0.46
CA LYS A 85 -13.85 5.32 -1.80
C LYS A 85 -13.08 6.41 -2.53
N LYS A 86 -11.75 6.39 -2.40
CA LYS A 86 -10.87 7.34 -3.07
C LYS A 86 -10.45 6.83 -4.43
N TYR A 87 -10.48 7.71 -5.43
CA TYR A 87 -10.01 7.38 -6.77
C TYR A 87 -8.49 7.17 -6.80
N TYR A 88 -7.76 7.99 -6.05
CA TYR A 88 -6.31 7.88 -5.93
C TYR A 88 -5.94 7.35 -4.55
N PRO A 89 -4.83 6.58 -4.44
CA PRO A 89 -4.37 6.13 -3.14
C PRO A 89 -3.88 7.30 -2.28
N VAL A 90 -3.90 7.11 -0.97
CA VAL A 90 -3.36 8.07 -0.02
C VAL A 90 -1.84 8.16 -0.22
N ARG A 91 -1.27 9.34 0.05
CA ARG A 91 0.17 9.56 -0.10
C ARG A 91 0.98 8.56 0.73
N GLY A 92 2.06 8.05 0.14
CA GLY A 92 2.91 7.06 0.80
C GLY A 92 3.48 7.56 2.14
N LYS A 93 3.81 8.85 2.23
CA LYS A 93 4.27 9.45 3.48
C LYS A 93 3.24 9.29 4.60
N SER A 94 1.97 9.50 4.29
CA SER A 94 0.88 9.38 5.27
C SER A 94 0.71 7.93 5.75
N ILE A 95 0.82 6.97 4.83
CA ILE A 95 0.77 5.55 5.19
C ILE A 95 1.97 5.17 6.07
N ASN A 96 3.17 5.65 5.75
CA ASN A 96 4.36 5.39 6.57
C ASN A 96 4.21 5.97 7.98
N GLU A 97 3.66 7.16 8.10
CA GLU A 97 3.38 7.77 9.40
C GLU A 97 2.36 6.97 10.19
N LEU A 98 1.31 6.48 9.50
CA LEU A 98 0.31 5.61 10.13
C LEU A 98 0.94 4.33 10.66
N MET A 99 1.81 3.69 9.88
CA MET A 99 2.51 2.48 10.31
C MET A 99 3.36 2.72 11.57
N LYS A 100 4.04 3.85 11.63
CA LYS A 100 4.81 4.24 12.82
C LYS A 100 3.92 4.46 14.03
N LYS A 101 2.76 5.09 13.85
CA LYS A 101 1.81 5.33 14.93
C LYS A 101 1.22 4.03 15.46
N ILE A 102 0.85 3.12 14.58
CA ILE A 102 0.28 1.81 14.95
C ILE A 102 1.24 1.02 15.85
N ASN A 103 2.55 1.13 15.60
CA ASN A 103 3.56 0.44 16.39
C ASN A 103 3.74 0.99 17.81
N LYS A 104 3.20 2.17 18.10
CA LYS A 104 3.30 2.76 19.43
C LYS A 104 2.21 2.21 20.33
N LYS A 105 2.57 1.90 21.58
CA LYS A 105 1.60 1.42 22.59
C LYS A 105 0.51 2.44 22.90
N SER A 106 0.81 3.72 22.75
CA SER A 106 -0.12 4.82 23.00
C SER A 106 -1.11 5.05 21.86
N PHE A 107 -0.98 4.32 20.76
CA PHE A 107 -1.88 4.49 19.61
C PHE A 107 -3.31 4.10 19.97
N THR A 108 -4.26 4.97 19.70
CA THR A 108 -5.69 4.69 19.91
C THR A 108 -6.48 4.80 18.62
N LYS A 109 -6.49 5.97 18.01
CA LYS A 109 -7.29 6.23 16.81
C LYS A 109 -6.69 7.35 15.97
N VAL A 110 -6.83 7.25 14.64
CA VAL A 110 -6.41 8.29 13.71
C VAL A 110 -7.35 8.27 12.50
N THR A 111 -7.47 9.41 11.82
CA THR A 111 -8.25 9.54 10.59
C THR A 111 -7.30 9.67 9.40
N LEU A 112 -7.53 8.91 8.35
CA LEU A 112 -6.72 8.95 7.14
C LEU A 112 -7.55 8.46 5.95
N GLY A 113 -7.54 9.22 4.84
CA GLY A 113 -8.16 8.79 3.59
C GLY A 113 -9.66 8.49 3.70
N ASN A 114 -10.41 9.30 4.44
CA ASN A 114 -11.82 9.10 4.75
C ASN A 114 -12.10 7.85 5.59
N CYS A 115 -11.10 7.36 6.30
CA CYS A 115 -11.22 6.20 7.17
C CYS A 115 -10.78 6.53 8.58
N TYR A 116 -11.40 5.85 9.55
CA TYR A 116 -10.88 5.78 10.91
C TYR A 116 -10.05 4.52 11.04
N VAL A 117 -8.86 4.65 11.60
CA VAL A 117 -8.00 3.52 11.94
C VAL A 117 -7.82 3.53 13.44
N GLU A 118 -8.26 2.47 14.10
CA GLU A 118 -8.22 2.42 15.57
C GLU A 118 -7.78 1.05 16.07
N ARG A 119 -7.19 1.06 17.27
CA ARG A 119 -6.83 -0.18 17.95
C ARG A 119 -7.92 -0.60 18.90
N VAL A 120 -8.35 -1.85 18.78
CA VAL A 120 -9.28 -2.47 19.71
C VAL A 120 -8.64 -3.79 20.16
N ASN A 121 -8.20 -3.83 21.41
CA ASN A 121 -7.42 -4.95 21.96
C ASN A 121 -6.15 -5.18 21.12
N GLU A 122 -5.96 -6.36 20.56
CA GLU A 122 -4.79 -6.68 19.73
C GLU A 122 -5.06 -6.54 18.23
N THR A 123 -6.23 -6.04 17.86
CA THR A 123 -6.61 -5.87 16.46
C THR A 123 -6.65 -4.40 16.05
N ILE A 124 -6.55 -4.17 14.76
CA ILE A 124 -6.74 -2.84 14.17
C ILE A 124 -8.03 -2.87 13.38
N LEU A 125 -8.88 -1.88 13.60
CA LEU A 125 -10.13 -1.71 12.86
C LEU A 125 -10.02 -0.52 11.93
N ILE A 126 -10.45 -0.71 10.68
CA ILE A 126 -10.56 0.37 9.71
C ILE A 126 -12.03 0.53 9.33
N SER A 127 -12.59 1.71 9.59
CA SER A 127 -13.98 2.02 9.30
C SER A 127 -14.09 3.29 8.46
N GLN A 128 -15.19 3.45 7.75
CA GLN A 128 -15.41 4.63 6.91
C GLN A 128 -15.79 5.83 7.79
N GLU A 129 -15.14 6.97 7.56
CA GLU A 129 -15.35 8.18 8.37
C GLU A 129 -16.80 8.66 8.37
N ASN A 130 -17.50 8.52 7.27
CA ASN A 130 -18.87 9.04 7.10
C ASN A 130 -19.96 7.99 7.37
N SER A 131 -19.58 6.81 7.91
CA SER A 131 -20.54 5.73 8.15
C SER A 131 -21.60 6.08 9.22
N HIS A 132 -21.36 7.11 10.01
CA HIS A 132 -22.27 7.56 11.07
C HIS A 132 -23.10 8.78 10.68
N LYS A 133 -22.91 9.32 9.49
CA LYS A 133 -23.71 10.43 8.97
C LYS A 133 -24.88 9.86 8.19
N VAL A 134 -25.95 9.63 8.87
CA VAL A 134 -27.20 9.22 8.25
C VAL A 134 -28.18 10.36 8.36
#